data_d0c5d37c74a886d177ed31193eb127d1
#
_entry.id   d0c5d37c74a886d177ed31193eb127d1
#
_cell.length_a   1.000
_cell.length_b   1.000
_cell.length_c   1.000
_cell.angle_alpha   90.00
_cell.angle_beta   90.00
_cell.angle_gamma   90.00
#
_symmetry.space_group_name_H-M   'P 1'
#
loop_
_entity.id
_entity.type
_entity.pdbx_description
1 polymer ?
#
loop_
_entity_poly.entity_id
_entity_poly.type
_entity_poly.pdbx_seq_one_letter_code
_entity_poly.pdbx_strand_id
1 'polypeptide(L)'
;MKTEQVLRGLKGNIVYSKNQKEFSICENGYVVCKDGIVEGVYKTLPFKFGGNPIRDYKDALIIPGFTDLHVHAPQYSYRGLGMDMELLEWLETNTFPEESKFCDLDYAEKSYRIFVKNMQKSATTRACVFATLHRPATVLLMDMLEQSGLSTFVGKVNMDRNAPDYLVEETKKSTEETLKWIEETIQKNYSRTYPILTPRFIPTCTDEVMKELKKLQKRYELPLQSHLSENFGEIAWVKELCPWSEFYGDVYDTFGLFGKDTRTIMAHCVHSDEREISRMKENGVFIAHCPESVSYTHLTLPTKLEV
;
A
#
# COMPACT_ATOMS: atom_id res chain seq x y z
N MET A 1 34.57 0.82 4.77
CA MET A 1 34.62 2.25 4.38
C MET A 1 33.55 2.96 5.21
N LYS A 2 33.88 3.98 6.00
CA LYS A 2 32.86 4.81 6.68
C LYS A 2 32.15 5.59 5.57
N THR A 3 30.89 5.31 5.31
CA THR A 3 30.03 6.14 4.47
C THR A 3 30.03 7.56 5.05
N GLU A 4 30.43 8.53 4.23
CA GLU A 4 30.35 9.95 4.63
C GLU A 4 28.90 10.25 5.03
N GLN A 5 28.73 10.76 6.24
CA GLN A 5 27.41 11.13 6.76
C GLN A 5 26.90 12.34 5.98
N VAL A 6 25.84 12.16 5.21
CA VAL A 6 25.22 13.24 4.42
C VAL A 6 24.25 14.00 5.31
N LEU A 7 24.65 15.18 5.75
CA LEU A 7 23.79 16.09 6.50
C LEU A 7 23.24 17.16 5.54
N ARG A 8 21.92 17.36 5.56
CA ARG A 8 21.21 18.36 4.75
C ARG A 8 20.23 19.14 5.61
N GLY A 9 20.15 20.45 5.39
CA GLY A 9 19.18 21.32 6.04
C GLY A 9 18.17 21.89 5.04
N LEU A 10 16.93 22.03 5.47
CA LEU A 10 15.87 22.76 4.78
C LEU A 10 15.46 23.92 5.69
N LYS A 11 15.31 25.12 5.14
CA LYS A 11 14.81 26.30 5.87
C LYS A 11 13.52 26.77 5.24
N GLY A 12 12.51 27.12 6.06
CA GLY A 12 11.21 27.59 5.62
C GLY A 12 10.17 27.57 6.75
N ASN A 13 8.90 27.66 6.40
CA ASN A 13 7.80 27.54 7.35
C ASN A 13 7.42 26.08 7.52
N ILE A 14 7.70 25.50 8.68
CA ILE A 14 7.59 24.05 8.91
C ILE A 14 6.33 23.78 9.70
N VAL A 15 5.51 22.83 9.19
CA VAL A 15 4.29 22.35 9.87
C VAL A 15 4.27 20.82 9.84
N TYR A 16 4.04 20.21 11.00
CA TYR A 16 3.89 18.76 11.13
C TYR A 16 2.98 18.39 12.29
N SER A 17 2.37 17.22 12.25
CA SER A 17 1.56 16.69 13.34
C SER A 17 2.49 16.30 14.51
N LYS A 18 2.27 16.86 15.67
CA LYS A 18 2.92 16.47 16.92
C LYS A 18 2.25 15.25 17.53
N ASN A 19 0.94 15.19 17.41
CA ASN A 19 0.08 14.08 17.77
C ASN A 19 -1.25 14.18 17.01
N GLN A 20 -2.23 13.33 17.31
CA GLN A 20 -3.54 13.29 16.63
C GLN A 20 -4.38 14.58 16.76
N LYS A 21 -4.05 15.47 17.68
CA LYS A 21 -4.86 16.66 18.01
C LYS A 21 -4.11 17.98 17.82
N GLU A 22 -2.81 17.94 17.62
CA GLU A 22 -1.94 19.12 17.70
C GLU A 22 -0.94 19.18 16.55
N PHE A 23 -0.86 20.32 15.89
CA PHE A 23 0.21 20.65 14.95
C PHE A 23 1.34 21.40 15.64
N SER A 24 2.56 21.12 15.22
CA SER A 24 3.73 21.95 15.53
C SER A 24 3.99 22.88 14.35
N ILE A 25 4.13 24.16 14.63
CA ILE A 25 4.41 25.21 13.64
C ILE A 25 5.74 25.86 13.99
N CYS A 26 6.66 25.92 13.03
CA CYS A 26 7.95 26.59 13.19
C CYS A 26 8.20 27.51 12.00
N GLU A 27 7.81 28.78 12.15
CA GLU A 27 8.00 29.80 11.12
C GLU A 27 9.47 30.11 10.94
N ASN A 28 9.91 30.23 9.68
CA ASN A 28 11.30 30.51 9.30
C ASN A 28 12.31 29.61 10.04
N GLY A 29 11.96 28.32 10.25
CA GLY A 29 12.74 27.33 10.98
C GLY A 29 13.58 26.45 10.07
N TYR A 30 14.22 25.47 10.69
CA TYR A 30 15.12 24.54 10.03
C TYR A 30 14.68 23.09 10.29
N VAL A 31 14.61 22.28 9.23
CA VAL A 31 14.60 20.80 9.32
C VAL A 31 16.01 20.33 9.01
N VAL A 32 16.60 19.56 9.89
CA VAL A 32 17.91 18.95 9.67
C VAL A 32 17.72 17.46 9.45
N CYS A 33 18.24 16.95 8.34
CA CYS A 33 18.24 15.53 8.00
C CYS A 33 19.65 15.00 7.96
N LYS A 34 19.86 13.84 8.56
CA LYS A 34 21.12 13.09 8.55
C LYS A 34 20.86 11.71 7.96
N ASP A 35 21.56 11.35 6.89
CA ASP A 35 21.42 10.07 6.19
C ASP A 35 19.95 9.74 5.78
N GLY A 36 19.19 10.78 5.41
CA GLY A 36 17.79 10.67 5.01
C GLY A 36 16.77 10.62 6.17
N ILE A 37 17.22 10.69 7.42
CA ILE A 37 16.36 10.69 8.60
C ILE A 37 16.32 12.11 9.18
N VAL A 38 15.15 12.57 9.63
CA VAL A 38 15.00 13.86 10.31
C VAL A 38 15.65 13.78 11.68
N GLU A 39 16.72 14.54 11.87
CA GLU A 39 17.42 14.71 13.16
C GLU A 39 16.65 15.64 14.10
N GLY A 40 15.99 16.65 13.53
CA GLY A 40 15.16 17.57 14.30
C GLY A 40 14.66 18.77 13.51
N VAL A 41 13.71 19.48 14.15
CA VAL A 41 13.17 20.77 13.72
C VAL A 41 13.60 21.84 14.71
N TYR A 42 14.16 22.94 14.21
CA TYR A 42 14.79 23.98 15.04
C TYR A 42 14.33 25.38 14.60
N LYS A 43 14.03 26.25 15.56
CA LYS A 43 13.79 27.68 15.28
C LYS A 43 15.07 28.41 14.85
N THR A 44 16.18 28.04 15.47
CA THR A 44 17.52 28.52 15.13
C THR A 44 18.43 27.33 14.91
N LEU A 45 19.22 27.39 13.82
CA LEU A 45 20.13 26.29 13.49
C LEU A 45 21.15 26.06 14.59
N PRO A 46 21.22 24.89 15.23
CA PRO A 46 22.24 24.60 16.22
C PRO A 46 23.65 24.69 15.65
N PHE A 47 24.60 25.21 16.43
CA PHE A 47 25.99 25.40 15.99
C PHE A 47 26.64 24.13 15.42
N LYS A 48 26.33 22.99 16.03
CA LYS A 48 26.82 21.66 15.55
C LYS A 48 26.44 21.32 14.09
N PHE A 49 25.47 22.01 13.51
CA PHE A 49 25.04 21.86 12.12
C PHE A 49 25.51 23.00 11.21
N GLY A 50 26.24 23.96 11.75
CA GLY A 50 26.86 25.04 10.99
C GLY A 50 27.81 24.53 9.92
N GLY A 51 27.85 25.21 8.77
CA GLY A 51 28.70 24.79 7.63
C GLY A 51 28.12 23.68 6.73
N ASN A 52 26.99 23.07 7.09
CA ASN A 52 26.34 22.07 6.24
C ASN A 52 25.42 22.74 5.19
N PRO A 53 25.18 22.09 4.02
CA PRO A 53 24.30 22.61 2.99
C PRO A 53 22.88 22.81 3.52
N ILE A 54 22.35 24.05 3.39
CA ILE A 54 20.98 24.40 3.75
C ILE A 54 20.30 24.95 2.50
N ARG A 55 19.19 24.36 2.13
CA ARG A 55 18.32 24.88 1.07
C ARG A 55 17.26 25.77 1.69
N ASP A 56 17.30 27.06 1.36
CA ASP A 56 16.33 28.05 1.84
C ASP A 56 15.13 28.11 0.89
N TYR A 57 13.96 27.73 1.40
CA TYR A 57 12.67 27.75 0.68
C TYR A 57 11.89 29.05 0.98
N LYS A 58 12.49 29.99 1.71
CA LYS A 58 11.88 31.29 2.05
C LYS A 58 10.51 31.14 2.72
N ASP A 59 9.47 31.66 2.08
CA ASP A 59 8.10 31.65 2.60
C ASP A 59 7.34 30.35 2.29
N ALA A 60 7.97 29.38 1.62
CA ALA A 60 7.31 28.12 1.30
C ALA A 60 7.05 27.29 2.56
N LEU A 61 5.96 26.53 2.51
CA LEU A 61 5.58 25.59 3.54
C LEU A 61 6.33 24.27 3.38
N ILE A 62 6.97 23.82 4.44
CA ILE A 62 7.62 22.51 4.53
C ILE A 62 6.75 21.62 5.41
N ILE A 63 6.26 20.54 4.83
CA ILE A 63 5.44 19.52 5.49
C ILE A 63 6.06 18.13 5.33
N PRO A 64 5.74 17.16 6.19
CA PRO A 64 6.06 15.76 5.93
C PRO A 64 5.45 15.28 4.61
N GLY A 65 6.14 14.40 3.91
CA GLY A 65 5.59 13.76 2.72
C GLY A 65 4.37 12.89 3.06
N PHE A 66 3.45 12.76 2.11
CA PHE A 66 2.25 11.95 2.29
C PHE A 66 2.56 10.45 2.29
N THR A 67 1.67 9.70 2.91
CA THR A 67 1.67 8.24 2.91
C THR A 67 0.45 7.75 2.15
N ASP A 68 0.68 7.00 1.10
CA ASP A 68 -0.34 6.28 0.35
C ASP A 68 -0.44 4.86 0.90
N LEU A 69 -1.55 4.52 1.54
CA LEU A 69 -1.74 3.21 2.17
C LEU A 69 -2.28 2.16 1.21
N HIS A 70 -2.67 2.54 -0.01
CA HIS A 70 -3.22 1.60 -0.99
C HIS A 70 -3.06 2.10 -2.42
N VAL A 71 -2.20 1.44 -3.17
CA VAL A 71 -2.03 1.69 -4.60
C VAL A 71 -1.65 0.42 -5.33
N HIS A 72 -2.22 0.22 -6.53
CA HIS A 72 -1.87 -0.88 -7.42
C HIS A 72 -0.89 -0.40 -8.51
N ALA A 73 0.36 -0.85 -8.45
CA ALA A 73 1.34 -0.48 -9.46
C ALA A 73 0.96 -0.95 -10.89
N PRO A 74 0.41 -2.18 -11.09
CA PRO A 74 -0.03 -2.63 -12.41
C PRO A 74 -1.17 -1.81 -13.01
N GLN A 75 -2.05 -1.25 -12.17
CA GLN A 75 -3.22 -0.50 -12.61
C GLN A 75 -2.90 0.94 -13.04
N TYR A 76 -1.67 1.38 -12.79
CA TYR A 76 -1.28 2.76 -13.06
C TYR A 76 -1.34 3.14 -14.54
N SER A 77 -1.15 2.18 -15.46
CA SER A 77 -1.16 2.39 -16.91
C SER A 77 -2.54 2.76 -17.48
N TYR A 78 -3.61 2.27 -16.85
CA TYR A 78 -5.00 2.48 -17.31
C TYR A 78 -5.87 3.23 -16.31
N ARG A 79 -5.26 3.91 -15.34
CA ARG A 79 -6.00 4.73 -14.37
C ARG A 79 -6.92 5.73 -15.05
N GLY A 80 -8.14 5.84 -14.53
CA GLY A 80 -9.19 6.69 -15.10
C GLY A 80 -10.00 6.05 -16.23
N LEU A 81 -9.71 4.79 -16.61
CA LEU A 81 -10.54 4.04 -17.54
C LEU A 81 -11.60 3.22 -16.79
N GLY A 82 -12.82 3.18 -17.35
CA GLY A 82 -13.93 2.43 -16.77
C GLY A 82 -14.48 3.01 -15.46
N MET A 83 -14.39 4.31 -15.27
CA MET A 83 -14.87 4.99 -14.05
C MET A 83 -16.40 4.95 -13.89
N ASP A 84 -17.11 4.48 -14.89
CA ASP A 84 -18.56 4.28 -14.95
C ASP A 84 -19.01 2.82 -14.76
N MET A 85 -18.05 1.92 -14.46
CA MET A 85 -18.31 0.48 -14.28
C MET A 85 -18.38 0.13 -12.78
N GLU A 86 -19.17 -0.89 -12.47
CA GLU A 86 -19.15 -1.54 -11.16
C GLU A 86 -17.85 -2.35 -10.97
N LEU A 87 -17.45 -2.55 -9.71
CA LEU A 87 -16.17 -3.17 -9.36
C LEU A 87 -15.92 -4.50 -10.10
N LEU A 88 -16.85 -5.45 -10.04
CA LEU A 88 -16.63 -6.79 -10.60
C LEU A 88 -16.53 -6.75 -12.13
N GLU A 89 -17.35 -5.94 -12.80
CA GLU A 89 -17.27 -5.73 -14.24
C GLU A 89 -15.94 -5.06 -14.63
N TRP A 90 -15.52 -4.07 -13.88
CA TRP A 90 -14.24 -3.37 -14.09
C TRP A 90 -13.04 -4.30 -13.90
N LEU A 91 -13.08 -5.20 -12.90
CA LEU A 91 -12.04 -6.20 -12.71
C LEU A 91 -11.89 -7.10 -13.92
N GLU A 92 -13.01 -7.61 -14.49
CA GLU A 92 -12.99 -8.52 -15.62
C GLU A 92 -12.59 -7.84 -16.93
N THR A 93 -13.08 -6.63 -17.17
CA THR A 93 -12.91 -5.95 -18.47
C THR A 93 -11.61 -5.18 -18.59
N ASN A 94 -11.12 -4.60 -17.50
CA ASN A 94 -9.93 -3.75 -17.50
C ASN A 94 -8.78 -4.33 -16.69
N THR A 95 -9.03 -4.74 -15.45
CA THR A 95 -7.98 -5.02 -14.48
C THR A 95 -7.26 -6.33 -14.77
N PHE A 96 -7.99 -7.43 -14.85
CA PHE A 96 -7.37 -8.74 -15.04
C PHE A 96 -6.65 -8.88 -16.40
N PRO A 97 -7.21 -8.41 -17.53
CA PRO A 97 -6.48 -8.40 -18.80
C PRO A 97 -5.19 -7.58 -18.76
N GLU A 98 -5.18 -6.44 -18.06
CA GLU A 98 -3.99 -5.61 -17.95
C GLU A 98 -2.95 -6.20 -17.00
N GLU A 99 -3.36 -6.68 -15.83
CA GLU A 99 -2.45 -7.28 -14.85
C GLU A 99 -1.79 -8.56 -15.36
N SER A 100 -2.45 -9.32 -16.27
CA SER A 100 -1.88 -10.52 -16.89
C SER A 100 -0.62 -10.23 -17.71
N LYS A 101 -0.51 -9.04 -18.31
CA LYS A 101 0.66 -8.63 -19.13
C LYS A 101 1.96 -8.54 -18.32
N PHE A 102 1.87 -8.44 -17.00
CA PHE A 102 3.03 -8.36 -16.12
C PHE A 102 3.79 -9.69 -15.96
N CYS A 103 3.34 -10.78 -16.61
CA CYS A 103 4.16 -11.98 -16.82
C CYS A 103 5.35 -11.69 -17.77
N ASP A 104 5.22 -10.72 -18.67
CA ASP A 104 6.28 -10.19 -19.51
C ASP A 104 7.08 -9.12 -18.75
N LEU A 105 8.36 -9.40 -18.48
CA LEU A 105 9.22 -8.50 -17.71
C LEU A 105 9.55 -7.20 -18.46
N ASP A 106 9.59 -7.19 -19.77
CA ASP A 106 9.83 -5.98 -20.56
C ASP A 106 8.63 -5.03 -20.46
N TYR A 107 7.42 -5.62 -20.49
CA TYR A 107 6.19 -4.87 -20.23
C TYR A 107 6.15 -4.32 -18.79
N ALA A 108 6.42 -5.18 -17.82
CA ALA A 108 6.45 -4.81 -16.40
C ALA A 108 7.46 -3.69 -16.14
N GLU A 109 8.67 -3.78 -16.70
CA GLU A 109 9.71 -2.76 -16.56
C GLU A 109 9.25 -1.39 -17.08
N LYS A 110 8.69 -1.34 -18.27
CA LYS A 110 8.18 -0.09 -18.86
C LYS A 110 7.10 0.55 -18.01
N SER A 111 6.11 -0.25 -17.57
CA SER A 111 4.99 0.21 -16.78
C SER A 111 5.45 0.70 -15.38
N TYR A 112 6.25 -0.09 -14.68
CA TYR A 112 6.76 0.26 -13.36
C TYR A 112 7.70 1.45 -13.37
N ARG A 113 8.48 1.65 -14.41
CA ARG A 113 9.33 2.83 -14.58
C ARG A 113 8.50 4.12 -14.60
N ILE A 114 7.35 4.10 -15.28
CA ILE A 114 6.43 5.24 -15.32
C ILE A 114 5.81 5.46 -13.93
N PHE A 115 5.31 4.42 -13.29
CA PHE A 115 4.73 4.45 -11.96
C PHE A 115 5.72 5.05 -10.94
N VAL A 116 6.90 4.46 -10.81
CA VAL A 116 7.93 4.89 -9.83
C VAL A 116 8.37 6.34 -10.10
N LYS A 117 8.60 6.70 -11.36
CA LYS A 117 8.98 8.07 -11.73
C LYS A 117 7.91 9.10 -11.37
N ASN A 118 6.63 8.75 -11.51
CA ASN A 118 5.55 9.66 -11.17
C ASN A 118 5.36 9.74 -9.65
N MET A 119 5.50 8.64 -8.92
CA MET A 119 5.53 8.67 -7.47
C MET A 119 6.64 9.57 -6.91
N GLN A 120 7.86 9.48 -7.46
CA GLN A 120 8.97 10.34 -7.07
C GLN A 120 8.71 11.84 -7.29
N LYS A 121 7.82 12.19 -8.24
CA LYS A 121 7.43 13.58 -8.53
C LYS A 121 6.23 14.07 -7.73
N SER A 122 5.54 13.16 -7.06
CA SER A 122 4.40 13.48 -6.21
C SER A 122 4.84 13.94 -4.81
N ALA A 123 3.90 14.31 -3.99
CA ALA A 123 4.12 14.59 -2.57
C ALA A 123 4.15 13.30 -1.70
N THR A 124 3.88 12.14 -2.28
CA THR A 124 3.92 10.84 -1.61
C THR A 124 5.37 10.37 -1.42
N THR A 125 5.74 10.09 -0.20
CA THR A 125 7.09 9.61 0.15
C THR A 125 7.09 8.19 0.72
N ARG A 126 5.91 7.68 1.06
CA ARG A 126 5.67 6.31 1.56
C ARG A 126 4.48 5.71 0.87
N ALA A 127 4.54 4.41 0.56
CA ALA A 127 3.39 3.73 -0.03
C ALA A 127 3.30 2.25 0.36
N CYS A 128 2.05 1.75 0.43
CA CYS A 128 1.74 0.33 0.45
C CYS A 128 1.24 -0.08 -0.94
N VAL A 129 1.99 -0.93 -1.62
CA VAL A 129 1.84 -1.19 -3.04
C VAL A 129 1.41 -2.64 -3.29
N PHE A 130 0.29 -2.82 -3.97
CA PHE A 130 -0.06 -4.07 -4.61
C PHE A 130 0.74 -4.19 -5.89
N ALA A 131 1.54 -5.25 -6.01
CA ALA A 131 2.22 -5.59 -7.25
C ALA A 131 1.33 -6.54 -8.09
N THR A 132 1.88 -7.62 -8.59
CA THR A 132 1.19 -8.64 -9.34
C THR A 132 1.38 -10.01 -8.68
N LEU A 133 0.69 -11.04 -9.17
CA LEU A 133 0.94 -12.42 -8.75
C LEU A 133 2.29 -12.97 -9.28
N HIS A 134 2.86 -12.36 -10.33
CA HIS A 134 4.11 -12.80 -10.93
C HIS A 134 5.31 -12.39 -10.07
N ARG A 135 5.96 -13.35 -9.39
CA ARG A 135 7.11 -13.10 -8.52
C ARG A 135 8.23 -12.29 -9.18
N PRO A 136 8.70 -12.62 -10.40
CA PRO A 136 9.78 -11.88 -11.04
C PRO A 136 9.45 -10.39 -11.24
N ALA A 137 8.23 -10.08 -11.69
CA ALA A 137 7.78 -8.70 -11.87
C ALA A 137 7.62 -7.97 -10.52
N THR A 138 7.18 -8.66 -9.46
CA THR A 138 7.11 -8.08 -8.12
C THR A 138 8.49 -7.72 -7.58
N VAL A 139 9.49 -8.59 -7.77
CA VAL A 139 10.88 -8.33 -7.38
C VAL A 139 11.45 -7.16 -8.18
N LEU A 140 11.20 -7.09 -9.48
CA LEU A 140 11.59 -5.98 -10.34
C LEU A 140 11.04 -4.64 -9.83
N LEU A 141 9.76 -4.60 -9.45
CA LEU A 141 9.15 -3.41 -8.84
C LEU A 141 9.85 -3.02 -7.54
N MET A 142 10.16 -3.99 -6.68
CA MET A 142 10.86 -3.75 -5.42
C MET A 142 12.27 -3.18 -5.64
N ASP A 143 13.01 -3.69 -6.61
CA ASP A 143 14.33 -3.16 -7.00
C ASP A 143 14.23 -1.68 -7.44
N MET A 144 13.23 -1.34 -8.24
CA MET A 144 13.02 0.03 -8.70
C MET A 144 12.61 0.98 -7.56
N LEU A 145 11.74 0.51 -6.67
CA LEU A 145 11.28 1.30 -5.52
C LEU A 145 12.41 1.51 -4.51
N GLU A 146 13.24 0.50 -4.24
CA GLU A 146 14.43 0.65 -3.40
C GLU A 146 15.38 1.73 -3.93
N GLN A 147 15.63 1.74 -5.25
CA GLN A 147 16.48 2.74 -5.91
C GLN A 147 15.84 4.13 -5.95
N SER A 148 14.52 4.22 -5.84
CA SER A 148 13.79 5.49 -5.93
C SER A 148 14.01 6.42 -4.73
N GLY A 149 14.39 5.87 -3.58
CA GLY A 149 14.48 6.57 -2.30
C GLY A 149 13.15 6.71 -1.55
N LEU A 150 12.04 6.22 -2.12
CA LEU A 150 10.75 6.11 -1.42
C LEU A 150 10.83 5.02 -0.34
N SER A 151 9.98 5.12 0.68
CA SER A 151 9.83 4.04 1.68
C SER A 151 8.55 3.28 1.39
N THR A 152 8.65 2.01 1.02
CA THR A 152 7.50 1.26 0.51
C THR A 152 7.33 -0.10 1.18
N PHE A 153 6.08 -0.51 1.33
CA PHE A 153 5.70 -1.91 1.46
C PHE A 153 5.20 -2.40 0.11
N VAL A 154 5.66 -3.54 -0.35
CA VAL A 154 5.26 -4.10 -1.65
C VAL A 154 4.81 -5.54 -1.44
N GLY A 155 3.71 -5.94 -2.06
CA GLY A 155 3.17 -7.27 -1.91
C GLY A 155 2.99 -8.02 -3.22
N LYS A 156 3.48 -9.27 -3.25
CA LYS A 156 3.07 -10.25 -4.26
C LYS A 156 1.62 -10.59 -3.99
N VAL A 157 0.77 -10.40 -5.00
CA VAL A 157 -0.66 -10.72 -4.91
C VAL A 157 -0.87 -12.24 -4.92
N ASN A 158 -1.80 -12.72 -4.11
CA ASN A 158 -2.27 -14.09 -4.12
C ASN A 158 -3.70 -14.14 -4.63
N MET A 159 -3.93 -14.98 -5.65
CA MET A 159 -5.24 -15.33 -6.20
C MET A 159 -5.18 -16.78 -6.66
N ASP A 160 -5.98 -17.66 -6.04
CA ASP A 160 -5.98 -19.09 -6.32
C ASP A 160 -7.37 -19.66 -6.63
N ARG A 161 -8.38 -18.77 -6.76
CA ARG A 161 -9.73 -19.09 -7.24
C ARG A 161 -10.41 -17.88 -7.86
N ASN A 162 -11.49 -18.10 -8.58
CA ASN A 162 -12.42 -17.07 -9.08
C ASN A 162 -11.73 -15.90 -9.81
N ALA A 163 -10.67 -16.18 -10.51
CA ALA A 163 -9.99 -15.27 -11.42
C ALA A 163 -9.84 -15.98 -12.78
N PRO A 164 -9.63 -15.25 -13.89
CA PRO A 164 -9.42 -15.88 -15.19
C PRO A 164 -8.23 -16.84 -15.18
N ASP A 165 -8.31 -17.91 -15.99
CA ASP A 165 -7.26 -18.95 -16.06
C ASP A 165 -5.86 -18.41 -16.32
N TYR A 166 -5.77 -17.27 -17.02
CA TYR A 166 -4.51 -16.61 -17.33
C TYR A 166 -3.96 -15.75 -16.16
N LEU A 167 -4.75 -15.59 -15.08
CA LEU A 167 -4.38 -14.76 -13.91
C LEU A 167 -4.75 -15.44 -12.58
N VAL A 168 -4.79 -16.76 -12.53
CA VAL A 168 -5.01 -17.56 -11.31
C VAL A 168 -3.81 -18.47 -11.10
N GLU A 169 -3.43 -18.67 -9.85
CA GLU A 169 -2.39 -19.63 -9.45
C GLU A 169 -3.05 -20.88 -8.83
N GLU A 170 -2.46 -22.04 -9.02
CA GLU A 170 -2.78 -23.19 -8.17
C GLU A 170 -2.34 -22.88 -6.72
N THR A 171 -3.15 -23.26 -5.72
CA THR A 171 -2.95 -22.92 -4.29
C THR A 171 -1.54 -23.19 -3.79
N LYS A 172 -1.03 -24.39 -4.09
CA LYS A 172 0.32 -24.81 -3.69
C LYS A 172 1.40 -23.95 -4.36
N LYS A 173 1.23 -23.65 -5.66
CA LYS A 173 2.15 -22.78 -6.40
C LYS A 173 2.12 -21.35 -5.87
N SER A 174 0.93 -20.81 -5.56
CA SER A 174 0.79 -19.47 -4.98
C SER A 174 1.58 -19.32 -3.69
N THR A 175 1.47 -20.31 -2.79
CA THR A 175 2.19 -20.32 -1.50
C THR A 175 3.69 -20.52 -1.66
N GLU A 176 4.11 -21.42 -2.53
CA GLU A 176 5.55 -21.67 -2.82
C GLU A 176 6.22 -20.42 -3.43
N GLU A 177 5.58 -19.78 -4.40
CA GLU A 177 6.10 -18.54 -5.02
C GLU A 177 6.10 -17.38 -4.04
N THR A 178 5.13 -17.32 -3.12
CA THR A 178 5.13 -16.32 -2.04
C THR A 178 6.29 -16.55 -1.08
N LEU A 179 6.55 -17.80 -0.68
CA LEU A 179 7.70 -18.13 0.16
C LEU A 179 9.02 -17.76 -0.52
N LYS A 180 9.22 -18.16 -1.79
CA LYS A 180 10.42 -17.83 -2.56
C LYS A 180 10.61 -16.32 -2.69
N TRP A 181 9.52 -15.57 -2.91
CA TRP A 181 9.56 -14.12 -2.96
C TRP A 181 10.01 -13.49 -1.63
N ILE A 182 9.48 -13.98 -0.50
CA ILE A 182 9.89 -13.51 0.84
C ILE A 182 11.39 -13.78 1.06
N GLU A 183 11.85 -15.00 0.79
CA GLU A 183 13.25 -15.39 0.98
C GLU A 183 14.21 -14.60 0.07
N GLU A 184 13.82 -14.37 -1.19
CA GLU A 184 14.56 -13.52 -2.13
C GLU A 184 14.65 -12.07 -1.63
N THR A 185 13.55 -11.53 -1.12
CA THR A 185 13.49 -10.16 -0.55
C THR A 185 14.41 -10.01 0.66
N ILE A 186 14.44 -11.01 1.53
CA ILE A 186 15.36 -11.04 2.69
C ILE A 186 16.81 -11.05 2.21
N GLN A 187 17.15 -11.87 1.19
CA GLN A 187 18.51 -11.95 0.65
C GLN A 187 18.96 -10.64 0.02
N LYS A 188 18.06 -9.91 -0.65
CA LYS A 188 18.33 -8.59 -1.25
C LYS A 188 18.62 -7.51 -0.20
N ASN A 189 18.19 -7.70 1.04
CA ASN A 189 18.44 -6.82 2.18
C ASN A 189 18.15 -5.35 1.88
N TYR A 190 16.97 -5.09 1.34
CA TYR A 190 16.51 -3.72 1.05
C TYR A 190 16.46 -2.86 2.31
N SER A 191 16.76 -1.59 2.17
CA SER A 191 16.79 -0.61 3.28
C SER A 191 15.49 0.20 3.42
N ARG A 192 14.70 0.29 2.36
CA ARG A 192 13.50 1.16 2.24
C ARG A 192 12.28 0.47 1.68
N THR A 193 12.44 -0.72 1.11
CA THR A 193 11.35 -1.50 0.49
C THR A 193 11.18 -2.80 1.24
N TYR A 194 9.98 -3.05 1.76
CA TYR A 194 9.68 -4.15 2.65
C TYR A 194 8.57 -5.03 2.08
N PRO A 195 8.60 -6.35 2.31
CA PRO A 195 7.51 -7.22 1.92
C PRO A 195 6.27 -7.03 2.80
N ILE A 196 5.10 -7.16 2.18
CA ILE A 196 3.79 -7.21 2.84
C ILE A 196 2.94 -8.31 2.21
N LEU A 197 2.35 -9.20 3.00
CA LEU A 197 1.48 -10.25 2.49
C LEU A 197 0.23 -9.62 1.85
N THR A 198 -0.16 -10.14 0.67
CA THR A 198 -1.19 -9.49 -0.13
C THR A 198 -2.16 -10.52 -0.73
N PRO A 199 -3.00 -11.21 0.08
CA PRO A 199 -4.19 -11.82 -0.47
C PRO A 199 -5.03 -10.72 -1.13
N ARG A 200 -5.41 -10.89 -2.41
CA ARG A 200 -6.09 -9.79 -3.12
C ARG A 200 -7.37 -9.38 -2.41
N PHE A 201 -8.27 -10.34 -2.22
CA PHE A 201 -9.51 -10.22 -1.43
C PHE A 201 -10.13 -11.62 -1.29
N ILE A 202 -11.06 -11.79 -0.38
CA ILE A 202 -11.62 -13.11 -0.06
C ILE A 202 -12.19 -13.87 -1.26
N PRO A 203 -12.92 -13.23 -2.21
CA PRO A 203 -13.44 -13.96 -3.37
C PRO A 203 -12.38 -14.69 -4.19
N THR A 204 -11.17 -14.17 -4.28
CA THR A 204 -10.08 -14.78 -5.08
C THR A 204 -9.08 -15.60 -4.26
N CYS A 205 -9.31 -15.80 -2.98
CA CYS A 205 -8.41 -16.55 -2.10
C CYS A 205 -9.16 -17.73 -1.45
N THR A 206 -8.63 -18.94 -1.59
CA THR A 206 -9.18 -20.10 -0.88
C THR A 206 -8.83 -20.07 0.60
N ASP A 207 -9.58 -20.82 1.40
CA ASP A 207 -9.27 -21.04 2.82
C ASP A 207 -7.87 -21.62 3.02
N GLU A 208 -7.40 -22.42 2.07
CA GLU A 208 -6.09 -23.05 2.12
C GLU A 208 -4.98 -22.03 1.94
N VAL A 209 -5.08 -21.14 0.92
CA VAL A 209 -4.08 -20.08 0.75
C VAL A 209 -4.07 -19.12 1.94
N MET A 210 -5.24 -18.80 2.52
CA MET A 210 -5.33 -17.95 3.71
C MET A 210 -4.63 -18.57 4.91
N LYS A 211 -4.80 -19.89 5.15
CA LYS A 211 -4.10 -20.62 6.22
C LYS A 211 -2.59 -20.63 6.01
N GLU A 212 -2.13 -20.84 4.78
CA GLU A 212 -0.69 -20.81 4.48
C GLU A 212 -0.10 -19.40 4.63
N LEU A 213 -0.80 -18.36 4.18
CA LEU A 213 -0.39 -16.98 4.41
C LEU A 213 -0.28 -16.64 5.90
N LYS A 214 -1.18 -17.17 6.76
CA LYS A 214 -1.05 -17.01 8.22
C LYS A 214 0.22 -17.69 8.76
N LYS A 215 0.59 -18.85 8.25
CA LYS A 215 1.85 -19.51 8.65
C LYS A 215 3.07 -18.67 8.27
N LEU A 216 3.08 -18.15 7.03
CA LEU A 216 4.14 -17.25 6.56
C LEU A 216 4.19 -15.95 7.35
N GLN A 217 3.03 -15.34 7.63
CA GLN A 217 2.91 -14.16 8.47
C GLN A 217 3.59 -14.36 9.83
N LYS A 218 3.25 -15.45 10.51
CA LYS A 218 3.81 -15.77 11.82
C LYS A 218 5.31 -16.08 11.77
N ARG A 219 5.77 -16.80 10.72
CA ARG A 219 7.17 -17.21 10.58
C ARG A 219 8.08 -16.01 10.32
N TYR A 220 7.63 -15.03 9.52
CA TYR A 220 8.44 -13.91 9.07
C TYR A 220 8.01 -12.56 9.67
N GLU A 221 7.02 -12.57 10.56
CA GLU A 221 6.44 -11.37 11.21
C GLU A 221 5.99 -10.28 10.22
N LEU A 222 5.43 -10.70 9.08
CA LEU A 222 5.08 -9.80 7.99
C LEU A 222 3.74 -9.09 8.24
N PRO A 223 3.63 -7.80 7.88
CA PRO A 223 2.35 -7.13 7.81
C PRO A 223 1.51 -7.69 6.66
N LEU A 224 0.22 -7.36 6.64
CA LEU A 224 -0.73 -7.78 5.61
C LEU A 224 -1.50 -6.58 5.07
N GLN A 225 -1.81 -6.61 3.78
CA GLN A 225 -2.77 -5.72 3.14
C GLN A 225 -3.77 -6.52 2.31
N SER A 226 -5.01 -6.02 2.23
CA SER A 226 -6.07 -6.60 1.41
C SER A 226 -7.18 -5.59 1.14
N HIS A 227 -8.26 -6.01 0.45
CA HIS A 227 -9.47 -5.22 0.21
C HIS A 227 -10.59 -5.67 1.15
N LEU A 228 -11.45 -4.74 1.53
CA LEU A 228 -12.53 -5.00 2.47
C LEU A 228 -13.74 -4.12 2.17
N SER A 229 -14.90 -4.74 2.01
CA SER A 229 -16.22 -4.08 1.96
C SER A 229 -16.26 -2.87 1.02
N GLU A 230 -15.69 -3.02 -0.17
CA GLU A 230 -15.57 -1.98 -1.18
C GLU A 230 -16.89 -1.79 -1.95
N ASN A 231 -17.57 -2.90 -2.32
CA ASN A 231 -18.77 -2.91 -3.15
C ASN A 231 -19.79 -3.91 -2.62
N PHE A 232 -21.09 -3.64 -2.79
CA PHE A 232 -22.16 -4.56 -2.35
C PHE A 232 -22.14 -5.91 -3.06
N GLY A 233 -21.78 -5.94 -4.35
CA GLY A 233 -21.64 -7.19 -5.10
C GLY A 233 -20.53 -8.07 -4.52
N GLU A 234 -19.40 -7.46 -4.18
CA GLU A 234 -18.29 -8.14 -3.48
C GLU A 234 -18.73 -8.70 -2.12
N ILE A 235 -19.42 -7.91 -1.31
CA ILE A 235 -19.90 -8.34 0.01
C ILE A 235 -20.88 -9.51 -0.12
N ALA A 236 -21.81 -9.44 -1.07
CA ALA A 236 -22.75 -10.53 -1.34
C ALA A 236 -22.01 -11.81 -1.74
N TRP A 237 -21.01 -11.70 -2.60
CA TRP A 237 -20.19 -12.83 -3.03
C TRP A 237 -19.39 -13.45 -1.88
N VAL A 238 -18.82 -12.65 -0.99
CA VAL A 238 -18.19 -13.16 0.24
C VAL A 238 -19.20 -13.91 1.10
N LYS A 239 -20.42 -13.39 1.24
CA LYS A 239 -21.47 -14.08 2.01
C LYS A 239 -21.87 -15.43 1.43
N GLU A 240 -21.85 -15.56 0.11
CA GLU A 240 -22.10 -16.84 -0.58
C GLU A 240 -20.96 -17.83 -0.35
N LEU A 241 -19.70 -17.37 -0.45
CA LEU A 241 -18.51 -18.20 -0.26
C LEU A 241 -18.25 -18.59 1.19
N CYS A 242 -18.59 -17.70 2.12
CA CYS A 242 -18.36 -17.83 3.56
C CYS A 242 -19.65 -17.59 4.37
N PRO A 243 -20.70 -18.45 4.20
CA PRO A 243 -22.01 -18.23 4.83
C PRO A 243 -21.96 -18.25 6.36
N TRP A 244 -20.89 -18.79 6.93
CA TRP A 244 -20.63 -18.85 8.36
C TRP A 244 -20.13 -17.53 8.96
N SER A 245 -19.65 -16.59 8.14
CA SER A 245 -19.14 -15.30 8.61
C SER A 245 -20.28 -14.35 9.00
N GLU A 246 -20.07 -13.57 10.05
CA GLU A 246 -21.03 -12.56 10.49
C GLU A 246 -20.97 -11.29 9.64
N PHE A 247 -19.76 -10.89 9.21
CA PHE A 247 -19.45 -9.77 8.33
C PHE A 247 -18.23 -10.12 7.47
N TYR A 248 -17.88 -9.31 6.49
CA TYR A 248 -16.81 -9.63 5.56
C TYR A 248 -15.45 -9.83 6.26
N GLY A 249 -15.06 -8.88 7.11
CA GLY A 249 -13.79 -8.93 7.84
C GLY A 249 -13.66 -10.09 8.83
N ASP A 250 -14.79 -10.69 9.24
CA ASP A 250 -14.82 -11.89 10.09
C ASP A 250 -14.13 -13.09 9.41
N VAL A 251 -14.14 -13.13 8.07
CA VAL A 251 -13.41 -14.14 7.32
C VAL A 251 -11.90 -13.99 7.54
N TYR A 252 -11.35 -12.77 7.40
CA TYR A 252 -9.94 -12.52 7.69
C TYR A 252 -9.59 -12.79 9.15
N ASP A 253 -10.47 -12.40 10.10
CA ASP A 253 -10.27 -12.59 11.54
C ASP A 253 -10.23 -14.08 11.92
N THR A 254 -11.08 -14.90 11.30
CA THR A 254 -11.10 -16.36 11.50
C THR A 254 -9.77 -17.01 11.10
N PHE A 255 -9.11 -16.51 10.04
CA PHE A 255 -7.76 -16.96 9.68
C PHE A 255 -6.65 -16.28 10.49
N GLY A 256 -6.99 -15.36 11.40
CA GLY A 256 -6.03 -14.59 12.19
C GLY A 256 -5.23 -13.57 11.37
N LEU A 257 -5.81 -13.08 10.27
CA LEU A 257 -5.21 -12.15 9.32
C LEU A 257 -5.85 -10.75 9.38
N PHE A 258 -6.49 -10.42 10.50
CA PHE A 258 -7.23 -9.17 10.71
C PHE A 258 -6.69 -8.35 11.88
N GLY A 259 -5.41 -8.06 11.87
CA GLY A 259 -4.74 -7.31 12.95
C GLY A 259 -4.33 -8.19 14.14
N LYS A 260 -4.39 -7.65 15.35
CA LYS A 260 -3.93 -8.20 16.63
C LYS A 260 -2.42 -8.42 16.71
N ASP A 261 -1.93 -9.48 16.06
CA ASP A 261 -0.53 -9.89 16.18
C ASP A 261 0.41 -9.10 15.25
N THR A 262 -0.10 -8.67 14.10
CA THR A 262 0.67 -7.97 13.08
C THR A 262 -0.13 -6.81 12.49
N ARG A 263 0.57 -5.84 11.92
CA ARG A 263 -0.06 -4.70 11.25
C ARG A 263 -0.82 -5.18 10.02
N THR A 264 -2.08 -4.77 9.93
CA THR A 264 -2.95 -5.09 8.80
C THR A 264 -3.55 -3.80 8.25
N ILE A 265 -3.54 -3.66 6.93
CA ILE A 265 -4.14 -2.54 6.20
C ILE A 265 -5.27 -3.12 5.36
N MET A 266 -6.49 -2.61 5.56
CA MET A 266 -7.64 -2.94 4.74
C MET A 266 -8.01 -1.74 3.88
N ALA A 267 -8.02 -1.95 2.56
CA ALA A 267 -8.41 -0.91 1.62
C ALA A 267 -9.93 -0.79 1.52
N HIS A 268 -10.38 0.43 1.28
CA HIS A 268 -11.75 0.86 1.05
C HIS A 268 -12.60 0.91 2.31
N CYS A 269 -13.13 -0.20 2.82
CA CYS A 269 -14.01 -0.30 3.99
C CYS A 269 -15.26 0.59 3.87
N VAL A 270 -15.78 0.81 2.65
CA VAL A 270 -16.85 1.78 2.33
C VAL A 270 -18.16 1.36 2.97
N HIS A 271 -18.47 0.07 2.86
CA HIS A 271 -19.72 -0.53 3.30
C HIS A 271 -19.56 -1.36 4.59
N SER A 272 -18.50 -1.09 5.36
CA SER A 272 -18.27 -1.74 6.65
C SER A 272 -19.40 -1.39 7.63
N ASP A 273 -20.04 -2.40 8.23
CA ASP A 273 -21.04 -2.21 9.28
C ASP A 273 -20.38 -1.93 10.65
N GLU A 274 -21.19 -1.59 11.65
CA GLU A 274 -20.70 -1.25 13.01
C GLU A 274 -19.93 -2.41 13.67
N ARG A 275 -20.27 -3.67 13.36
CA ARG A 275 -19.58 -4.86 13.90
C ARG A 275 -18.20 -4.97 13.31
N GLU A 276 -18.08 -4.79 12.00
CA GLU A 276 -16.79 -4.81 11.28
C GLU A 276 -15.89 -3.66 11.75
N ILE A 277 -16.44 -2.44 11.87
CA ILE A 277 -15.72 -1.27 12.38
C ILE A 277 -15.23 -1.50 13.82
N SER A 278 -16.07 -2.05 14.68
CA SER A 278 -15.71 -2.37 16.07
C SER A 278 -14.57 -3.39 16.11
N ARG A 279 -14.65 -4.45 15.28
CA ARG A 279 -13.61 -5.48 15.19
C ARG A 279 -12.30 -4.92 14.65
N MET A 280 -12.32 -4.06 13.61
CA MET A 280 -11.13 -3.37 13.12
C MET A 280 -10.47 -2.54 14.22
N LYS A 281 -11.25 -1.80 14.99
CA LYS A 281 -10.77 -0.99 16.12
C LYS A 281 -10.13 -1.85 17.22
N GLU A 282 -10.79 -2.94 17.63
CA GLU A 282 -10.27 -3.89 18.63
C GLU A 282 -8.95 -4.51 18.20
N ASN A 283 -8.82 -4.85 16.93
CA ASN A 283 -7.67 -5.52 16.38
C ASN A 283 -6.55 -4.56 15.92
N GLY A 284 -6.79 -3.24 15.93
CA GLY A 284 -5.83 -2.25 15.47
C GLY A 284 -5.58 -2.28 13.96
N VAL A 285 -6.60 -2.59 13.16
CA VAL A 285 -6.54 -2.59 11.69
C VAL A 285 -6.49 -1.16 11.18
N PHE A 286 -5.60 -0.90 10.24
CA PHE A 286 -5.53 0.38 9.52
C PHE A 286 -6.49 0.35 8.32
N ILE A 287 -7.23 1.43 8.12
CA ILE A 287 -8.11 1.62 6.97
C ILE A 287 -7.40 2.53 5.97
N ALA A 288 -7.29 2.07 4.71
CA ALA A 288 -6.87 2.91 3.60
C ALA A 288 -8.12 3.47 2.90
N HIS A 289 -8.41 4.74 3.15
CA HIS A 289 -9.52 5.44 2.48
C HIS A 289 -9.11 5.84 1.05
N CYS A 290 -9.90 5.44 0.06
CA CYS A 290 -9.62 5.59 -1.36
C CYS A 290 -10.77 6.35 -2.07
N PRO A 291 -10.89 7.68 -1.89
CA PRO A 291 -12.06 8.44 -2.35
C PRO A 291 -12.20 8.53 -3.87
N GLU A 292 -11.14 8.24 -4.61
CA GLU A 292 -11.14 8.26 -6.08
C GLU A 292 -11.21 6.85 -6.71
N SER A 293 -11.54 5.83 -5.92
CA SER A 293 -11.74 4.46 -6.44
C SER A 293 -12.97 4.39 -7.33
N VAL A 294 -12.91 3.56 -8.37
CA VAL A 294 -14.01 3.31 -9.31
C VAL A 294 -15.32 2.96 -8.60
N SER A 295 -15.25 2.14 -7.57
CA SER A 295 -16.41 1.74 -6.77
C SER A 295 -17.13 2.90 -6.07
N TYR A 296 -16.47 4.05 -5.94
CA TYR A 296 -17.05 5.24 -5.31
C TYR A 296 -17.75 6.19 -6.28
N THR A 297 -17.74 5.92 -7.57
CA THR A 297 -18.39 6.76 -8.56
C THR A 297 -19.87 6.94 -8.25
N HIS A 298 -20.47 5.94 -7.64
CA HIS A 298 -21.89 5.96 -7.23
C HIS A 298 -22.12 6.48 -5.81
N LEU A 299 -21.09 6.70 -5.02
CA LEU A 299 -21.16 7.33 -3.70
C LEU A 299 -21.12 8.84 -3.76
N THR A 300 -20.66 9.40 -4.87
CA THR A 300 -20.76 10.84 -5.10
C THR A 300 -22.24 11.19 -5.20
N LEU A 301 -22.63 12.27 -4.56
CA LEU A 301 -23.98 12.81 -4.65
C LEU A 301 -24.15 13.49 -6.02
N PRO A 302 -24.55 12.77 -7.07
CA PRO A 302 -24.50 13.29 -8.42
C PRO A 302 -25.56 14.37 -8.66
N THR A 303 -26.44 14.56 -7.71
CA THR A 303 -27.64 15.40 -7.88
C THR A 303 -27.72 16.59 -6.96
N LYS A 304 -26.76 16.75 -6.06
CA LYS A 304 -26.74 17.89 -5.14
C LYS A 304 -25.39 18.58 -5.18
N LEU A 305 -25.36 19.73 -5.81
CA LEU A 305 -24.29 20.73 -5.71
C LEU A 305 -24.23 21.40 -4.32
N GLU A 306 -24.73 20.73 -3.31
CA GLU A 306 -24.90 21.24 -1.95
C GLU A 306 -23.88 20.63 -0.97
N VAL A 307 -22.76 20.13 -1.48
CA VAL A 307 -21.65 19.65 -0.64
C VAL A 307 -20.58 20.71 -0.58
#